data_61d819e7d1dcf50d7ad28bc2bdc87c44
#
_entry.id   61d819e7d1dcf50d7ad28bc2bdc87c44
#
_cell.length_a   1.000
_cell.length_b   1.000
_cell.length_c   1.000
_cell.angle_alpha   90.00
_cell.angle_beta   90.00
_cell.angle_gamma   90.00
#
_symmetry.space_group_name_H-M   'P 1'
#
loop_
_entity.id
_entity.type
_entity.pdbx_description
1 polymer ?
#
loop_
_entity_poly.entity_id
_entity_poly.type
_entity_poly.pdbx_seq_one_letter_code
_entity_poly.pdbx_strand_id
1 'polypeptide(L)'
;MAKKVKIKEIAEMAGVSAGTVDRILHNRGKVSAQSREAVEKVLAEVGYKYNIHLSAMSFRKELNIHICIPMANSGEYWGAVKDGLEQALEEYHDINIRPHYFFYNQYDVYSCRDAYQQVGAKGADAVIIGPTFTNETVLLCERLDKTSIPYVFVDSTVQGTNPYETYTTDQYACGYLLAKLLDAATPHDRSIAIFRFQRIGNQGATNSLERRRGFDAYMNDTGKSGRLIEATIPGMDPEQTELAVLETLAAHPEIKGIAVLNSRGSALANILHKKEISDIRVISFDLTSDNRRYLESGQIAALLCQRPELQGFNAIKSIINKLLYNLPVQQVHNLMPIDVVFKENLPFYKEI
;
A
#
# COMPACT_ATOMS: atom_id res chain seq x y z
N MET A 1 -14.35 -21.93 -30.77
CA MET A 1 -12.95 -21.70 -30.37
C MET A 1 -12.32 -20.74 -31.36
N ALA A 2 -11.93 -19.56 -30.93
CA ALA A 2 -11.26 -18.57 -31.77
C ALA A 2 -9.90 -19.14 -32.21
N LYS A 3 -9.61 -19.11 -33.52
CA LYS A 3 -8.37 -19.59 -34.11
C LYS A 3 -7.20 -18.74 -33.55
N LYS A 4 -6.22 -19.34 -32.93
CA LYS A 4 -5.06 -18.68 -32.33
C LYS A 4 -4.17 -18.18 -33.48
N VAL A 5 -4.27 -16.88 -33.81
CA VAL A 5 -3.47 -16.27 -34.89
C VAL A 5 -2.01 -16.16 -34.44
N LYS A 6 -1.07 -16.57 -35.30
CA LYS A 6 0.38 -16.54 -35.03
C LYS A 6 0.98 -15.19 -35.45
N ILE A 7 2.11 -14.80 -34.84
CA ILE A 7 2.85 -13.57 -35.19
C ILE A 7 3.19 -13.50 -36.68
N LYS A 8 3.50 -14.63 -37.32
CA LYS A 8 3.75 -14.70 -38.76
C LYS A 8 2.50 -14.33 -39.59
N GLU A 9 1.34 -14.80 -39.19
CA GLU A 9 0.08 -14.47 -39.86
C GLU A 9 -0.29 -12.99 -39.72
N ILE A 10 -0.03 -12.42 -38.55
CA ILE A 10 -0.20 -10.97 -38.28
C ILE A 10 0.76 -10.16 -39.15
N ALA A 11 2.02 -10.60 -39.29
CA ALA A 11 3.02 -9.97 -40.13
C ALA A 11 2.62 -9.98 -41.62
N GLU A 12 2.11 -11.09 -42.11
CA GLU A 12 1.60 -11.22 -43.48
C GLU A 12 0.41 -10.30 -43.72
N MET A 13 -0.57 -10.27 -42.77
CA MET A 13 -1.76 -9.39 -42.87
C MET A 13 -1.42 -7.91 -42.81
N ALA A 14 -0.42 -7.53 -42.01
CA ALA A 14 0.03 -6.14 -41.87
C ALA A 14 1.08 -5.71 -42.91
N GLY A 15 1.52 -6.61 -43.80
CA GLY A 15 2.54 -6.33 -44.81
C GLY A 15 3.92 -5.97 -44.26
N VAL A 16 4.29 -6.52 -43.11
CA VAL A 16 5.56 -6.25 -42.43
C VAL A 16 6.29 -7.55 -42.08
N SER A 17 7.55 -7.45 -41.64
CA SER A 17 8.29 -8.62 -41.18
C SER A 17 7.79 -9.09 -39.79
N ALA A 18 7.91 -10.39 -39.50
CA ALA A 18 7.60 -10.93 -38.17
C ALA A 18 8.41 -10.25 -37.07
N GLY A 19 9.67 -9.84 -37.37
CA GLY A 19 10.50 -9.05 -36.44
C GLY A 19 10.00 -7.63 -36.24
N THR A 20 9.24 -7.05 -37.18
CA THR A 20 8.58 -5.75 -37.01
C THR A 20 7.36 -5.88 -36.11
N VAL A 21 6.56 -6.93 -36.29
CA VAL A 21 5.44 -7.24 -35.39
C VAL A 21 5.95 -7.49 -33.96
N ASP A 22 7.03 -8.27 -33.81
CA ASP A 22 7.65 -8.52 -32.52
C ASP A 22 8.12 -7.21 -31.83
N ARG A 23 8.78 -6.33 -32.57
CA ARG A 23 9.20 -5.01 -32.04
C ARG A 23 8.01 -4.13 -31.62
N ILE A 24 6.92 -4.17 -32.36
CA ILE A 24 5.70 -3.40 -32.03
C ILE A 24 5.02 -3.98 -30.81
N LEU A 25 4.82 -5.30 -30.75
CA LEU A 25 4.22 -6.00 -29.61
C LEU A 25 5.01 -5.79 -28.32
N HIS A 26 6.33 -5.74 -28.41
CA HIS A 26 7.23 -5.54 -27.27
C HIS A 26 7.68 -4.09 -27.07
N ASN A 27 7.15 -3.15 -27.85
CA ASN A 27 7.53 -1.73 -27.86
C ASN A 27 9.07 -1.53 -27.89
N ARG A 28 9.79 -2.35 -28.69
CA ARG A 28 11.27 -2.35 -28.82
C ARG A 28 11.72 -1.68 -30.12
N GLY A 29 12.72 -0.79 -30.00
CA GLY A 29 13.37 -0.17 -31.15
C GLY A 29 12.52 0.85 -31.89
N LYS A 30 13.13 1.51 -32.91
CA LYS A 30 12.42 2.45 -33.79
C LYS A 30 11.68 1.68 -34.87
N VAL A 31 10.37 1.81 -34.92
CA VAL A 31 9.51 1.32 -36.00
C VAL A 31 8.81 2.51 -36.64
N SER A 32 8.61 2.51 -37.97
CA SER A 32 7.90 3.60 -38.65
C SER A 32 6.45 3.70 -38.16
N ALA A 33 5.90 4.91 -38.11
CA ALA A 33 4.52 5.16 -37.73
C ALA A 33 3.55 4.34 -38.60
N GLN A 34 3.78 4.27 -39.91
CA GLN A 34 2.99 3.52 -40.87
C GLN A 34 2.98 2.01 -40.54
N SER A 35 4.15 1.42 -40.22
CA SER A 35 4.20 -0.01 -39.86
C SER A 35 3.52 -0.30 -38.54
N ARG A 36 3.60 0.64 -37.58
CA ARG A 36 2.91 0.52 -36.29
C ARG A 36 1.40 0.53 -36.49
N GLU A 37 0.88 1.50 -37.21
CA GLU A 37 -0.56 1.66 -37.50
C GLU A 37 -1.12 0.41 -38.23
N ALA A 38 -0.39 -0.10 -39.23
CA ALA A 38 -0.80 -1.29 -39.96
C ALA A 38 -0.91 -2.53 -39.06
N VAL A 39 0.05 -2.73 -38.16
CA VAL A 39 0.05 -3.86 -37.22
C VAL A 39 -1.03 -3.69 -36.16
N GLU A 40 -1.20 -2.52 -35.57
CA GLU A 40 -2.23 -2.23 -34.56
C GLU A 40 -3.64 -2.44 -35.11
N LYS A 41 -3.88 -2.07 -36.37
CA LYS A 41 -5.15 -2.34 -37.08
C LYS A 41 -5.42 -3.82 -37.21
N VAL A 42 -4.44 -4.62 -37.66
CA VAL A 42 -4.58 -6.08 -37.79
C VAL A 42 -4.81 -6.72 -36.42
N LEU A 43 -4.06 -6.29 -35.36
CA LEU A 43 -4.24 -6.81 -33.99
C LEU A 43 -5.68 -6.59 -33.50
N ALA A 44 -6.26 -5.40 -33.77
CA ALA A 44 -7.64 -5.07 -33.43
C ALA A 44 -8.64 -5.93 -34.20
N GLU A 45 -8.45 -6.09 -35.54
CA GLU A 45 -9.34 -6.86 -36.43
C GLU A 45 -9.38 -8.34 -36.06
N VAL A 46 -8.23 -8.95 -35.70
CA VAL A 46 -8.15 -10.38 -35.33
C VAL A 46 -8.45 -10.65 -33.85
N GLY A 47 -8.72 -9.60 -33.07
CA GLY A 47 -8.93 -9.69 -31.62
C GLY A 47 -7.73 -10.35 -30.92
N TYR A 48 -6.50 -10.05 -31.39
CA TYR A 48 -5.30 -10.68 -30.88
C TYR A 48 -5.05 -10.26 -29.44
N LYS A 49 -5.28 -11.18 -28.52
CA LYS A 49 -4.83 -11.01 -27.12
C LYS A 49 -3.39 -11.50 -27.01
N TYR A 50 -2.49 -10.55 -26.84
CA TYR A 50 -1.07 -10.84 -26.60
C TYR A 50 -0.95 -11.75 -25.38
N ASN A 51 -0.41 -12.96 -25.58
CA ASN A 51 -0.20 -13.89 -24.48
C ASN A 51 1.12 -13.53 -23.79
N ILE A 52 1.01 -12.74 -22.75
CA ILE A 52 2.08 -12.25 -21.88
C ILE A 52 2.98 -13.41 -21.41
N HIS A 53 2.39 -14.54 -21.02
CA HIS A 53 3.13 -15.70 -20.52
C HIS A 53 4.00 -16.39 -21.59
N LEU A 54 3.57 -16.45 -22.84
CA LEU A 54 4.38 -17.05 -23.92
C LEU A 54 5.61 -16.22 -24.28
N SER A 55 5.54 -14.90 -24.09
CA SER A 55 6.68 -14.00 -24.28
C SER A 55 7.69 -14.07 -23.15
N ALA A 56 7.21 -14.23 -21.93
CA ALA A 56 8.02 -14.39 -20.73
C ALA A 56 8.90 -15.66 -20.81
N MET A 57 8.38 -16.76 -21.37
CA MET A 57 9.13 -18.01 -21.55
C MET A 57 10.36 -17.87 -22.46
N SER A 58 10.43 -16.84 -23.31
CA SER A 58 11.62 -16.53 -24.13
C SER A 58 12.64 -15.65 -23.40
N PHE A 59 12.29 -15.08 -22.26
CA PHE A 59 13.13 -14.19 -21.47
C PHE A 59 13.99 -15.02 -20.51
N ARG A 60 15.25 -15.27 -20.89
CA ARG A 60 16.18 -16.13 -20.12
C ARG A 60 16.92 -15.38 -19.01
N LYS A 61 16.81 -14.04 -18.93
CA LYS A 61 17.51 -13.25 -17.92
C LYS A 61 16.80 -13.38 -16.58
N GLU A 62 17.55 -13.62 -15.50
CA GLU A 62 17.06 -13.50 -14.13
C GLU A 62 16.78 -12.02 -13.81
N LEU A 63 15.60 -11.73 -13.27
CA LEU A 63 15.23 -10.40 -12.82
C LEU A 63 15.41 -10.30 -11.30
N ASN A 64 16.33 -9.46 -10.88
CA ASN A 64 16.61 -9.21 -9.47
C ASN A 64 15.74 -8.05 -8.99
N ILE A 65 14.71 -8.33 -8.21
CA ILE A 65 13.80 -7.34 -7.63
C ILE A 65 14.16 -7.14 -6.16
N HIS A 66 14.60 -5.95 -5.80
CA HIS A 66 14.81 -5.57 -4.42
C HIS A 66 13.48 -5.09 -3.81
N ILE A 67 13.10 -5.66 -2.68
CA ILE A 67 11.85 -5.36 -1.97
C ILE A 67 12.23 -4.83 -0.59
N CYS A 68 12.04 -3.53 -0.38
CA CYS A 68 12.35 -2.88 0.88
C CYS A 68 11.07 -2.36 1.55
N ILE A 69 10.63 -3.10 2.56
CA ILE A 69 9.40 -2.84 3.30
C ILE A 69 9.65 -2.97 4.81
N PRO A 70 8.80 -2.41 5.66
CA PRO A 70 8.83 -2.69 7.08
C PRO A 70 8.76 -4.18 7.41
N MET A 71 9.17 -4.54 8.65
CA MET A 71 9.08 -5.91 9.16
C MET A 71 7.68 -6.46 8.91
N ALA A 72 7.61 -7.61 8.23
CA ALA A 72 6.39 -8.19 7.70
C ALA A 72 6.03 -9.48 8.45
N ASN A 73 5.44 -9.34 9.64
CA ASN A 73 4.95 -10.47 10.41
C ASN A 73 3.58 -10.93 9.89
N SER A 74 3.32 -12.23 9.95
CA SER A 74 1.99 -12.78 9.60
C SER A 74 0.90 -12.18 10.49
N GLY A 75 -0.24 -11.87 9.89
CA GLY A 75 -1.37 -11.24 10.58
C GLY A 75 -1.24 -9.73 10.83
N GLU A 76 -0.15 -9.12 10.39
CA GLU A 76 0.07 -7.67 10.43
C GLU A 76 -0.08 -7.05 9.02
N TYR A 77 -0.23 -5.72 8.97
CA TYR A 77 -0.40 -4.98 7.72
C TYR A 77 0.71 -5.28 6.69
N TRP A 78 1.98 -5.19 7.09
CA TRP A 78 3.10 -5.46 6.18
C TRP A 78 3.28 -6.94 5.85
N GLY A 79 2.78 -7.84 6.71
CA GLY A 79 2.63 -9.26 6.39
C GLY A 79 1.69 -9.46 5.21
N ALA A 80 0.52 -8.83 5.24
CA ALA A 80 -0.45 -8.89 4.16
C ALA A 80 0.07 -8.25 2.84
N VAL A 81 0.86 -7.15 2.91
CA VAL A 81 1.57 -6.63 1.72
C VAL A 81 2.53 -7.67 1.16
N LYS A 82 3.31 -8.33 2.01
CA LYS A 82 4.25 -9.39 1.62
C LYS A 82 3.53 -10.58 1.00
N ASP A 83 2.40 -11.01 1.56
CA ASP A 83 1.59 -12.10 1.02
C ASP A 83 1.09 -11.78 -0.39
N GLY A 84 0.69 -10.53 -0.65
CA GLY A 84 0.33 -10.08 -1.99
C GLY A 84 1.51 -10.08 -2.97
N LEU A 85 2.71 -9.69 -2.52
CA LEU A 85 3.95 -9.80 -3.31
C LEU A 85 4.24 -11.26 -3.67
N GLU A 86 4.16 -12.18 -2.70
CA GLU A 86 4.42 -13.61 -2.88
C GLU A 86 3.37 -14.26 -3.77
N GLN A 87 2.10 -13.89 -3.63
CA GLN A 87 1.03 -14.34 -4.51
C GLN A 87 1.28 -13.95 -5.98
N ALA A 88 1.77 -12.72 -6.21
CA ALA A 88 2.14 -12.31 -7.56
C ALA A 88 3.36 -13.08 -8.09
N LEU A 89 4.38 -13.31 -7.26
CA LEU A 89 5.55 -14.11 -7.65
C LEU A 89 5.14 -15.54 -8.02
N GLU A 90 4.20 -16.14 -7.31
CA GLU A 90 3.66 -17.47 -7.64
C GLU A 90 2.83 -17.45 -8.94
N GLU A 91 2.00 -16.42 -9.18
CA GLU A 91 1.25 -16.27 -10.43
C GLU A 91 2.19 -16.15 -11.64
N TYR A 92 3.33 -15.47 -11.45
CA TYR A 92 4.34 -15.26 -12.49
C TYR A 92 5.54 -16.22 -12.39
N HIS A 93 5.36 -17.41 -11.81
CA HIS A 93 6.42 -18.41 -11.60
C HIS A 93 7.18 -18.82 -12.88
N ASP A 94 6.56 -18.69 -14.07
CA ASP A 94 7.19 -18.90 -15.35
C ASP A 94 8.26 -17.85 -15.72
N ILE A 95 8.30 -16.75 -15.00
CA ILE A 95 9.30 -15.67 -15.15
C ILE A 95 10.38 -15.90 -14.10
N ASN A 96 11.64 -15.92 -14.53
CA ASN A 96 12.78 -16.08 -13.61
C ASN A 96 13.00 -14.80 -12.78
N ILE A 97 12.20 -14.64 -11.71
CA ILE A 97 12.27 -13.51 -10.78
C ILE A 97 12.96 -13.97 -9.49
N ARG A 98 13.97 -13.21 -9.07
CA ARG A 98 14.65 -13.40 -7.80
C ARG A 98 14.35 -12.22 -6.87
N PRO A 99 13.47 -12.40 -5.89
CA PRO A 99 13.17 -11.37 -4.89
C PRO A 99 14.28 -11.31 -3.83
N HIS A 100 14.69 -10.09 -3.45
CA HIS A 100 15.63 -9.81 -2.38
C HIS A 100 14.95 -8.90 -1.37
N TYR A 101 14.59 -9.43 -0.20
CA TYR A 101 13.90 -8.70 0.84
C TYR A 101 14.88 -7.97 1.77
N PHE A 102 14.59 -6.69 2.04
CA PHE A 102 15.28 -5.83 2.99
C PHE A 102 14.22 -5.31 3.97
N PHE A 103 14.22 -5.85 5.18
CA PHE A 103 13.27 -5.46 6.20
C PHE A 103 13.84 -4.41 7.14
N TYR A 104 12.98 -3.51 7.62
CA TYR A 104 13.34 -2.52 8.62
C TYR A 104 12.23 -2.33 9.65
N ASN A 105 12.59 -1.77 10.82
CA ASN A 105 11.62 -1.41 11.84
C ASN A 105 10.95 -0.08 11.45
N GLN A 106 9.63 -0.10 11.19
CA GLN A 106 8.86 1.09 10.81
C GLN A 106 8.80 2.18 11.88
N TYR A 107 9.24 1.91 13.09
CA TYR A 107 9.28 2.86 14.20
C TYR A 107 10.68 3.40 14.47
N ASP A 108 11.70 2.94 13.75
CA ASP A 108 13.10 3.29 13.94
C ASP A 108 13.75 3.75 12.63
N VAL A 109 14.08 5.03 12.55
CA VAL A 109 14.70 5.65 11.36
C VAL A 109 16.08 5.07 11.07
N TYR A 110 16.83 4.66 12.09
CA TYR A 110 18.18 4.10 11.89
C TYR A 110 18.10 2.73 11.23
N SER A 111 17.18 1.88 11.68
CA SER A 111 16.90 0.60 11.01
C SER A 111 16.50 0.79 9.55
N CYS A 112 15.71 1.83 9.23
CA CYS A 112 15.36 2.16 7.85
C CYS A 112 16.59 2.57 7.02
N ARG A 113 17.47 3.40 7.57
CA ARG A 113 18.72 3.82 6.89
C ARG A 113 19.60 2.63 6.54
N ASP A 114 19.80 1.72 7.49
CA ASP A 114 20.63 0.53 7.31
C ASP A 114 20.08 -0.37 6.20
N ALA A 115 18.77 -0.60 6.17
CA ALA A 115 18.13 -1.35 5.10
C ALA A 115 18.26 -0.63 3.76
N TYR A 116 17.99 0.67 3.71
CA TYR A 116 18.04 1.47 2.48
C TYR A 116 19.45 1.57 1.89
N GLN A 117 20.53 1.53 2.69
CA GLN A 117 21.90 1.50 2.20
C GLN A 117 22.19 0.25 1.34
N GLN A 118 21.54 -0.86 1.62
CA GLN A 118 21.72 -2.13 0.91
C GLN A 118 20.89 -2.21 -0.38
N VAL A 119 19.79 -1.45 -0.46
CA VAL A 119 18.86 -1.45 -1.60
C VAL A 119 19.51 -0.81 -2.83
N GLY A 120 19.42 -1.46 -3.98
CA GLY A 120 19.96 -0.96 -5.25
C GLY A 120 21.49 -0.97 -5.36
N ALA A 121 22.21 -1.47 -4.36
CA ALA A 121 23.66 -1.38 -4.30
C ALA A 121 24.37 -2.20 -5.39
N LYS A 122 23.83 -3.34 -5.80
CA LYS A 122 24.36 -4.16 -6.93
C LYS A 122 23.23 -4.99 -7.56
N GLY A 123 23.08 -4.85 -8.88
CA GLY A 123 22.34 -5.81 -9.69
C GLY A 123 20.83 -5.79 -9.55
N ALA A 124 20.21 -4.80 -8.90
CA ALA A 124 18.77 -4.65 -8.90
C ALA A 124 18.29 -4.21 -10.29
N ASP A 125 17.33 -4.94 -10.86
CA ASP A 125 16.64 -4.53 -12.08
C ASP A 125 15.46 -3.59 -11.78
N ALA A 126 14.87 -3.68 -10.58
CA ALA A 126 13.86 -2.78 -10.06
C ALA A 126 13.78 -2.85 -8.53
N VAL A 127 13.08 -1.88 -7.93
CA VAL A 127 12.90 -1.80 -6.48
C VAL A 127 11.41 -1.61 -6.14
N ILE A 128 10.92 -2.32 -5.13
CA ILE A 128 9.62 -2.06 -4.49
C ILE A 128 9.89 -1.50 -3.10
N ILE A 129 9.27 -0.38 -2.76
CA ILE A 129 9.52 0.35 -1.52
C ILE A 129 8.19 0.58 -0.79
N GLY A 130 8.14 0.22 0.49
CA GLY A 130 7.10 0.65 1.42
C GLY A 130 7.61 1.83 2.24
N PRO A 131 7.43 3.09 1.81
CA PRO A 131 8.08 4.25 2.43
C PRO A 131 7.37 4.65 3.73
N THR A 132 8.11 4.67 4.85
CA THR A 132 7.58 5.14 6.14
C THR A 132 8.34 6.33 6.71
N PHE A 133 9.51 6.66 6.14
CA PHE A 133 10.34 7.80 6.51
C PHE A 133 10.66 8.64 5.27
N THR A 134 10.07 9.82 5.18
CA THR A 134 10.12 10.68 3.98
C THR A 134 11.55 11.01 3.56
N ASN A 135 12.38 11.53 4.47
CA ASN A 135 13.73 12.00 4.12
C ASN A 135 14.63 10.85 3.62
N GLU A 136 14.61 9.71 4.32
CA GLU A 136 15.38 8.52 3.94
C GLU A 136 14.92 7.99 2.58
N THR A 137 13.61 8.03 2.32
CA THR A 137 13.05 7.58 1.04
C THR A 137 13.47 8.50 -0.11
N VAL A 138 13.46 9.83 0.08
CA VAL A 138 13.96 10.78 -0.94
C VAL A 138 15.41 10.46 -1.29
N LEU A 139 16.29 10.29 -0.27
CA LEU A 139 17.70 9.96 -0.49
C LEU A 139 17.91 8.61 -1.22
N LEU A 140 17.08 7.61 -0.94
CA LEU A 140 17.10 6.35 -1.68
C LEU A 140 16.69 6.56 -3.15
N CYS A 141 15.57 7.28 -3.37
CA CYS A 141 15.05 7.53 -4.71
C CYS A 141 16.03 8.33 -5.57
N GLU A 142 16.71 9.34 -5.02
CA GLU A 142 17.76 10.08 -5.73
C GLU A 142 18.90 9.17 -6.22
N ARG A 143 19.27 8.13 -5.45
CA ARG A 143 20.28 7.14 -5.89
C ARG A 143 19.75 6.25 -7.00
N LEU A 144 18.50 5.79 -6.89
CA LEU A 144 17.86 4.94 -7.90
C LEU A 144 17.68 5.70 -9.22
N ASP A 145 17.27 6.98 -9.16
CA ASP A 145 17.12 7.85 -10.33
C ASP A 145 18.48 8.05 -11.05
N LYS A 146 19.57 8.30 -10.30
CA LYS A 146 20.93 8.42 -10.86
C LYS A 146 21.40 7.16 -11.59
N THR A 147 20.91 5.99 -11.17
CA THR A 147 21.25 4.69 -11.78
C THR A 147 20.20 4.19 -12.74
N SER A 148 19.12 4.96 -12.96
CA SER A 148 17.97 4.62 -13.81
C SER A 148 17.31 3.29 -13.43
N ILE A 149 17.34 2.92 -12.14
CA ILE A 149 16.64 1.75 -11.61
C ILE A 149 15.20 2.15 -11.31
N PRO A 150 14.20 1.56 -11.98
CA PRO A 150 12.79 1.87 -11.73
C PRO A 150 12.37 1.40 -10.33
N TYR A 151 11.49 2.16 -9.69
CA TYR A 151 10.93 1.77 -8.40
C TYR A 151 9.43 2.02 -8.32
N VAL A 152 8.77 1.20 -7.51
CA VAL A 152 7.33 1.25 -7.25
C VAL A 152 7.11 1.44 -5.75
N PHE A 153 6.16 2.31 -5.40
CA PHE A 153 5.74 2.48 -4.01
C PHE A 153 4.49 1.67 -3.68
N VAL A 154 4.44 1.14 -2.47
CA VAL A 154 3.24 0.58 -1.83
C VAL A 154 2.95 1.32 -0.53
N ASP A 155 1.69 1.41 -0.13
CA ASP A 155 1.18 2.05 1.10
C ASP A 155 1.21 3.58 1.07
N SER A 156 2.32 4.19 0.73
CA SER A 156 2.53 5.64 0.81
C SER A 156 3.14 6.22 -0.45
N THR A 157 2.94 7.51 -0.67
CA THR A 157 3.66 8.31 -1.67
C THR A 157 4.63 9.26 -0.97
N VAL A 158 5.71 9.62 -1.65
CA VAL A 158 6.68 10.60 -1.14
C VAL A 158 6.88 11.70 -2.17
N GLN A 159 6.63 12.94 -1.79
CA GLN A 159 6.82 14.09 -2.66
C GLN A 159 8.29 14.29 -3.04
N GLY A 160 8.55 14.79 -4.24
CA GLY A 160 9.92 15.01 -4.73
C GLY A 160 10.61 13.75 -5.23
N THR A 161 9.87 12.67 -5.50
CA THR A 161 10.37 11.41 -6.05
C THR A 161 9.68 11.08 -7.38
N ASN A 162 10.27 10.18 -8.19
CA ASN A 162 9.77 9.82 -9.52
C ASN A 162 9.49 8.30 -9.63
N PRO A 163 8.57 7.75 -8.82
CA PRO A 163 8.23 6.32 -8.90
C PRO A 163 7.65 5.99 -10.28
N TYR A 164 7.94 4.77 -10.76
CA TYR A 164 7.31 4.26 -11.97
C TYR A 164 5.79 4.14 -11.79
N GLU A 165 5.34 3.56 -10.69
CA GLU A 165 3.95 3.55 -10.24
C GLU A 165 3.86 3.55 -8.71
N THR A 166 2.70 3.92 -8.18
CA THR A 166 2.39 3.84 -6.75
C THR A 166 1.05 3.15 -6.54
N TYR A 167 0.97 2.32 -5.51
CA TYR A 167 -0.25 1.64 -5.08
C TYR A 167 -0.51 2.00 -3.61
N THR A 168 -1.49 2.87 -3.38
CA THR A 168 -1.82 3.42 -2.06
C THR A 168 -3.30 3.77 -1.99
N THR A 169 -3.80 4.13 -0.81
CA THR A 169 -5.13 4.75 -0.65
C THR A 169 -5.01 6.27 -0.57
N ASP A 170 -6.12 6.97 -0.79
CA ASP A 170 -6.20 8.40 -0.46
C ASP A 170 -6.23 8.57 1.06
N GLN A 171 -5.09 8.89 1.64
CA GLN A 171 -4.93 8.97 3.10
C GLN A 171 -5.70 10.14 3.71
N TYR A 172 -5.87 11.24 2.97
CA TYR A 172 -6.70 12.36 3.40
C TYR A 172 -8.18 11.94 3.46
N ALA A 173 -8.69 11.31 2.40
CA ALA A 173 -10.04 10.76 2.37
C ALA A 173 -10.27 9.70 3.45
N CYS A 174 -9.26 8.86 3.74
CA CYS A 174 -9.29 7.92 4.87
C CYS A 174 -9.50 8.63 6.20
N GLY A 175 -8.77 9.71 6.46
CA GLY A 175 -8.90 10.48 7.69
C GLY A 175 -10.26 11.16 7.82
N TYR A 176 -10.74 11.76 6.73
CA TYR A 176 -12.06 12.40 6.68
C TYR A 176 -13.19 11.37 6.94
N LEU A 177 -13.09 10.19 6.32
CA LEU A 177 -14.04 9.09 6.52
C LEU A 177 -14.00 8.55 7.95
N LEU A 178 -12.81 8.39 8.52
CA LEU A 178 -12.63 7.97 9.92
C LEU A 178 -13.34 8.92 10.87
N ALA A 179 -13.12 10.24 10.71
CA ALA A 179 -13.76 11.27 11.53
C ALA A 179 -15.28 11.22 11.41
N LYS A 180 -15.80 11.09 10.18
CA LYS A 180 -17.24 10.99 9.91
C LYS A 180 -17.87 9.77 10.57
N LEU A 181 -17.24 8.61 10.50
CA LEU A 181 -17.73 7.38 11.12
C LEU A 181 -17.69 7.49 12.65
N LEU A 182 -16.61 8.04 13.20
CA LEU A 182 -16.46 8.16 14.65
C LEU A 182 -17.42 9.19 15.23
N ASP A 183 -17.63 10.31 14.53
CA ASP A 183 -18.63 11.32 14.93
C ASP A 183 -20.06 10.74 14.93
N ALA A 184 -20.40 9.94 13.92
CA ALA A 184 -21.71 9.26 13.86
C ALA A 184 -21.89 8.20 14.96
N ALA A 185 -20.80 7.57 15.42
CA ALA A 185 -20.80 6.56 16.46
C ALA A 185 -20.69 7.13 17.89
N THR A 186 -20.38 8.43 18.04
CA THR A 186 -20.14 9.09 19.32
C THR A 186 -21.28 10.05 19.64
N PRO A 187 -21.88 10.03 20.85
CA PRO A 187 -22.93 10.99 21.22
C PRO A 187 -22.51 12.44 21.01
N HIS A 188 -23.42 13.30 20.57
CA HIS A 188 -23.11 14.67 20.14
C HIS A 188 -22.60 15.59 21.26
N ASP A 189 -22.94 15.28 22.52
CA ASP A 189 -22.52 16.00 23.71
C ASP A 189 -21.17 15.48 24.29
N ARG A 190 -20.52 14.52 23.60
CA ARG A 190 -19.30 13.86 24.04
C ARG A 190 -18.10 14.21 23.16
N SER A 191 -16.91 14.09 23.73
CA SER A 191 -15.66 14.37 23.03
C SER A 191 -15.14 13.17 22.24
N ILE A 192 -14.40 13.48 21.19
CA ILE A 192 -13.67 12.53 20.36
C ILE A 192 -12.18 12.77 20.59
N ALA A 193 -11.40 11.69 20.75
CA ALA A 193 -9.96 11.79 20.90
C ALA A 193 -9.21 11.17 19.71
N ILE A 194 -8.06 11.74 19.37
CA ILE A 194 -7.06 11.10 18.53
C ILE A 194 -5.91 10.66 19.43
N PHE A 195 -5.65 9.34 19.45
CA PHE A 195 -4.49 8.78 20.16
C PHE A 195 -3.37 8.53 19.16
N ARG A 196 -2.29 9.29 19.30
CA ARG A 196 -1.12 9.27 18.44
C ARG A 196 0.04 8.55 19.13
N PHE A 197 0.42 7.38 18.62
CA PHE A 197 1.55 6.62 19.12
C PHE A 197 2.89 7.23 18.66
N GLN A 198 3.81 7.45 19.58
CA GLN A 198 5.15 7.99 19.31
C GLN A 198 6.03 7.01 18.53
N ARG A 199 7.00 7.56 17.80
CA ARG A 199 8.03 6.84 17.04
C ARG A 199 9.42 7.34 17.41
N ILE A 200 10.45 6.50 17.31
CA ILE A 200 11.83 6.90 17.48
C ILE A 200 12.23 7.83 16.32
N GLY A 201 12.87 8.95 16.66
CA GLY A 201 13.28 9.97 15.69
C GLY A 201 12.22 11.05 15.43
N ASN A 202 11.11 11.05 16.19
CA ASN A 202 10.06 12.09 16.22
C ASN A 202 9.47 12.48 14.84
N GLN A 203 9.55 11.59 13.85
CA GLN A 203 8.95 11.80 12.53
C GLN A 203 7.60 11.08 12.46
N GLY A 204 6.52 11.83 12.21
CA GLY A 204 5.23 11.26 11.88
C GLY A 204 5.33 10.41 10.60
N ALA A 205 4.64 9.28 10.53
CA ALA A 205 4.45 8.59 9.27
C ALA A 205 3.64 9.47 8.32
N THR A 206 4.05 9.58 7.07
CA THR A 206 3.37 10.40 6.05
C THR A 206 1.87 10.13 6.01
N ASN A 207 1.48 8.86 6.04
CA ASN A 207 0.07 8.45 6.05
C ASN A 207 -0.70 8.98 7.27
N SER A 208 -0.11 8.91 8.47
CA SER A 208 -0.78 9.40 9.69
C SER A 208 -0.95 10.91 9.66
N LEU A 209 -0.04 11.66 9.04
CA LEU A 209 -0.16 13.11 8.89
C LEU A 209 -1.29 13.48 7.92
N GLU A 210 -1.38 12.82 6.77
CA GLU A 210 -2.45 13.06 5.80
C GLU A 210 -3.82 12.64 6.35
N ARG A 211 -3.90 11.49 7.05
CA ARG A 211 -5.12 11.08 7.77
C ARG A 211 -5.53 12.10 8.81
N ARG A 212 -4.56 12.66 9.55
CA ARG A 212 -4.83 13.73 10.52
C ARG A 212 -5.43 14.96 9.83
N ARG A 213 -4.86 15.40 8.71
CA ARG A 213 -5.40 16.53 7.94
C ARG A 213 -6.84 16.30 7.48
N GLY A 214 -7.13 15.11 6.97
CA GLY A 214 -8.49 14.74 6.59
C GLY A 214 -9.46 14.71 7.77
N PHE A 215 -9.02 14.18 8.91
CA PHE A 215 -9.81 14.15 10.14
C PHE A 215 -10.15 15.58 10.62
N ASP A 216 -9.15 16.45 10.69
CA ASP A 216 -9.33 17.84 11.09
C ASP A 216 -10.26 18.59 10.13
N ALA A 217 -10.15 18.32 8.82
CA ALA A 217 -11.03 18.92 7.82
C ALA A 217 -12.50 18.57 8.10
N TYR A 218 -12.83 17.29 8.35
CA TYR A 218 -14.20 16.90 8.71
C TYR A 218 -14.69 17.63 9.97
N MET A 219 -13.88 17.70 11.02
CA MET A 219 -14.25 18.36 12.27
C MET A 219 -14.48 19.86 12.08
N ASN A 220 -13.67 20.51 11.23
CA ASN A 220 -13.83 21.92 10.88
C ASN A 220 -15.08 22.16 10.02
N ASP A 221 -15.27 21.37 8.95
CA ASP A 221 -16.40 21.50 8.01
C ASP A 221 -17.75 21.33 8.72
N THR A 222 -17.76 20.51 9.78
CA THR A 222 -18.99 20.26 10.58
C THR A 222 -19.11 21.14 11.82
N GLY A 223 -18.14 22.05 12.08
CA GLY A 223 -18.14 22.94 13.24
C GLY A 223 -17.91 22.23 14.58
N LYS A 224 -17.28 21.04 14.56
CA LYS A 224 -17.13 20.17 15.75
C LYS A 224 -15.70 20.13 16.32
N SER A 225 -14.82 21.01 15.87
CA SER A 225 -13.41 21.04 16.30
C SER A 225 -13.24 21.19 17.82
N GLY A 226 -14.17 21.86 18.50
CA GLY A 226 -14.18 21.98 19.97
C GLY A 226 -14.41 20.68 20.74
N ARG A 227 -14.83 19.60 20.05
CA ARG A 227 -14.99 18.27 20.65
C ARG A 227 -13.73 17.40 20.56
N LEU A 228 -12.70 17.87 19.84
CA LEU A 228 -11.51 17.09 19.56
C LEU A 228 -10.48 17.25 20.68
N ILE A 229 -10.04 16.13 21.21
CA ILE A 229 -8.93 16.02 22.18
C ILE A 229 -7.80 15.23 21.50
N GLU A 230 -6.56 15.68 21.67
CA GLU A 230 -5.39 14.95 21.19
C GLU A 230 -4.55 14.43 22.35
N ALA A 231 -4.19 13.16 22.29
CA ALA A 231 -3.28 12.55 23.24
C ALA A 231 -2.10 11.89 22.51
N THR A 232 -0.90 12.13 23.00
CA THR A 232 0.31 11.48 22.54
C THR A 232 0.61 10.31 23.47
N ILE A 233 0.65 9.10 22.91
CA ILE A 233 0.80 7.85 23.65
C ILE A 233 2.20 7.28 23.41
N PRO A 234 2.99 6.95 24.45
CA PRO A 234 4.25 6.22 24.30
C PRO A 234 4.00 4.89 23.59
N GLY A 235 4.69 4.65 22.48
CA GLY A 235 4.35 3.53 21.61
C GLY A 235 5.22 2.29 21.76
N MET A 236 6.30 2.38 22.52
CA MET A 236 7.33 1.31 22.63
C MET A 236 7.20 0.46 23.89
N ASP A 237 6.70 1.04 24.97
CA ASP A 237 6.55 0.38 26.26
C ASP A 237 5.06 0.13 26.55
N PRO A 238 4.63 -1.14 26.70
CA PRO A 238 3.23 -1.46 26.97
C PRO A 238 2.70 -0.88 28.29
N GLU A 239 3.52 -0.82 29.35
CA GLU A 239 3.11 -0.31 30.66
C GLU A 239 2.91 1.21 30.61
N GLN A 240 3.87 1.93 30.00
CA GLN A 240 3.74 3.38 29.80
C GLN A 240 2.59 3.71 28.86
N THR A 241 2.35 2.86 27.84
CA THR A 241 1.19 3.00 26.94
C THR A 241 -0.11 2.89 27.73
N GLU A 242 -0.26 1.86 28.57
CA GLU A 242 -1.48 1.67 29.39
C GLU A 242 -1.67 2.85 30.37
N LEU A 243 -0.61 3.26 31.06
CA LEU A 243 -0.67 4.39 31.99
C LEU A 243 -1.13 5.68 31.29
N ALA A 244 -0.52 6.06 30.16
CA ALA A 244 -0.87 7.28 29.42
C ALA A 244 -2.30 7.25 28.89
N VAL A 245 -2.81 6.10 28.45
CA VAL A 245 -4.20 5.93 28.03
C VAL A 245 -5.13 6.19 29.21
N LEU A 246 -4.88 5.56 30.36
CA LEU A 246 -5.74 5.68 31.54
C LEU A 246 -5.71 7.10 32.14
N GLU A 247 -4.56 7.73 32.21
CA GLU A 247 -4.42 9.13 32.65
C GLU A 247 -5.19 10.08 31.74
N THR A 248 -5.10 9.88 30.42
CA THR A 248 -5.88 10.68 29.46
C THR A 248 -7.37 10.53 29.66
N LEU A 249 -7.86 9.30 29.83
CA LEU A 249 -9.29 9.04 30.04
C LEU A 249 -9.79 9.53 31.40
N ALA A 250 -8.95 9.51 32.43
CA ALA A 250 -9.27 10.07 33.74
C ALA A 250 -9.34 11.61 33.72
N ALA A 251 -8.44 12.26 32.97
CA ALA A 251 -8.44 13.71 32.78
C ALA A 251 -9.61 14.19 31.90
N HIS A 252 -10.10 13.34 31.00
CA HIS A 252 -11.13 13.63 30.00
C HIS A 252 -12.25 12.56 29.98
N PRO A 253 -13.09 12.49 31.04
CA PRO A 253 -14.15 11.48 31.14
C PRO A 253 -15.26 11.66 30.09
N GLU A 254 -15.31 12.82 29.44
CA GLU A 254 -16.20 13.14 28.32
C GLU A 254 -15.81 12.41 27.02
N ILE A 255 -14.61 11.82 26.89
CA ILE A 255 -14.20 11.05 25.70
C ILE A 255 -15.06 9.80 25.59
N LYS A 256 -15.79 9.65 24.46
CA LYS A 256 -16.57 8.47 24.12
C LYS A 256 -16.28 7.92 22.72
N GLY A 257 -15.43 8.62 21.97
CA GLY A 257 -14.90 8.16 20.68
C GLY A 257 -13.39 8.29 20.63
N ILE A 258 -12.68 7.28 20.14
CA ILE A 258 -11.21 7.34 19.95
C ILE A 258 -10.84 6.88 18.54
N ALA A 259 -10.12 7.75 17.85
CA ALA A 259 -9.47 7.45 16.57
C ALA A 259 -8.01 7.02 16.79
N VAL A 260 -7.62 5.91 16.14
CA VAL A 260 -6.23 5.49 16.01
C VAL A 260 -5.86 5.55 14.53
N LEU A 261 -4.95 6.45 14.15
CA LEU A 261 -4.65 6.76 12.74
C LEU A 261 -3.75 5.73 12.05
N ASN A 262 -3.54 4.56 12.65
CA ASN A 262 -2.75 3.44 12.13
C ASN A 262 -3.35 2.10 12.57
N SER A 263 -2.66 0.99 12.30
CA SER A 263 -3.13 -0.38 12.58
C SER A 263 -3.10 -0.78 14.08
N ARG A 264 -2.79 0.13 15.01
CA ARG A 264 -2.62 -0.17 16.45
C ARG A 264 -3.90 -0.07 17.29
N GLY A 265 -5.06 -0.18 16.66
CA GLY A 265 -6.35 -0.16 17.37
C GLY A 265 -6.46 -1.24 18.44
N SER A 266 -5.93 -2.43 18.18
CA SER A 266 -5.90 -3.55 19.11
C SER A 266 -5.15 -3.25 20.41
N ALA A 267 -4.08 -2.46 20.38
CA ALA A 267 -3.34 -2.08 21.59
C ALA A 267 -4.23 -1.27 22.54
N LEU A 268 -4.98 -0.30 22.00
CA LEU A 268 -5.97 0.45 22.78
C LEU A 268 -7.15 -0.43 23.23
N ALA A 269 -7.72 -1.21 22.32
CA ALA A 269 -8.84 -2.10 22.62
C ALA A 269 -8.53 -3.11 23.73
N ASN A 270 -7.28 -3.63 23.77
CA ASN A 270 -6.82 -4.50 24.84
C ASN A 270 -6.80 -3.80 26.22
N ILE A 271 -6.34 -2.53 26.26
CA ILE A 271 -6.35 -1.75 27.51
C ILE A 271 -7.78 -1.52 28.01
N LEU A 272 -8.66 -1.06 27.10
CA LEU A 272 -10.07 -0.83 27.45
C LEU A 272 -10.76 -2.11 27.92
N HIS A 273 -10.50 -3.23 27.25
CA HIS A 273 -11.03 -4.55 27.64
C HIS A 273 -10.57 -4.98 29.03
N LYS A 274 -9.26 -4.90 29.32
CA LYS A 274 -8.69 -5.25 30.64
C LYS A 274 -9.25 -4.40 31.79
N LYS A 275 -9.65 -3.17 31.48
CA LYS A 275 -10.21 -2.22 32.48
C LYS A 275 -11.74 -2.19 32.47
N GLU A 276 -12.39 -3.10 31.73
CA GLU A 276 -13.84 -3.20 31.62
C GLU A 276 -14.52 -1.91 31.11
N ILE A 277 -13.79 -1.09 30.33
CA ILE A 277 -14.30 0.14 29.73
C ILE A 277 -14.99 -0.23 28.40
N SER A 278 -16.30 -0.18 28.34
CA SER A 278 -17.10 -0.63 27.18
C SER A 278 -17.89 0.50 26.48
N ASP A 279 -17.91 1.69 27.05
CA ASP A 279 -18.70 2.82 26.59
C ASP A 279 -17.93 3.78 25.65
N ILE A 280 -16.71 3.40 25.24
CA ILE A 280 -15.87 4.13 24.30
C ILE A 280 -15.86 3.42 22.95
N ARG A 281 -16.15 4.17 21.87
CA ARG A 281 -16.09 3.68 20.49
C ARG A 281 -14.70 3.87 19.92
N VAL A 282 -14.04 2.79 19.52
CA VAL A 282 -12.72 2.81 18.88
C VAL A 282 -12.88 2.55 17.40
N ILE A 283 -12.33 3.43 16.54
CA ILE A 283 -12.18 3.19 15.11
C ILE A 283 -10.71 3.33 14.75
N SER A 284 -10.22 2.40 13.94
CA SER A 284 -8.81 2.29 13.59
C SER A 284 -8.63 1.84 12.14
N PHE A 285 -7.41 1.46 11.79
CA PHE A 285 -7.07 0.98 10.46
C PHE A 285 -6.67 -0.49 10.48
N ASP A 286 -6.86 -1.11 9.32
CA ASP A 286 -6.37 -2.41 8.89
C ASP A 286 -6.92 -3.62 9.68
N LEU A 287 -7.25 -4.64 8.92
CA LEU A 287 -7.81 -5.89 9.42
C LEU A 287 -6.66 -6.86 9.82
N THR A 288 -5.78 -6.40 10.74
CA THR A 288 -4.77 -7.27 11.34
C THR A 288 -5.43 -8.35 12.21
N SER A 289 -4.74 -9.46 12.46
CA SER A 289 -5.29 -10.55 13.30
C SER A 289 -5.78 -10.06 14.66
N ASP A 290 -5.04 -9.17 15.32
CA ASP A 290 -5.43 -8.61 16.60
C ASP A 290 -6.60 -7.63 16.49
N ASN A 291 -6.61 -6.74 15.50
CA ASN A 291 -7.72 -5.83 15.28
C ASN A 291 -9.01 -6.58 14.96
N ARG A 292 -8.92 -7.66 14.15
CA ARG A 292 -10.03 -8.54 13.82
C ARG A 292 -10.70 -9.11 15.07
N ARG A 293 -9.90 -9.65 16.00
CA ARG A 293 -10.38 -10.20 17.27
C ARG A 293 -11.18 -9.17 18.08
N TYR A 294 -10.69 -7.92 18.16
CA TYR A 294 -11.38 -6.85 18.88
C TYR A 294 -12.57 -6.26 18.14
N LEU A 295 -12.60 -6.37 16.82
CA LEU A 295 -13.79 -6.06 16.01
C LEU A 295 -14.89 -7.10 16.25
N GLU A 296 -14.54 -8.40 16.27
CA GLU A 296 -15.47 -9.51 16.54
C GLU A 296 -16.11 -9.42 17.93
N SER A 297 -15.31 -9.04 18.92
CA SER A 297 -15.80 -8.86 20.31
C SER A 297 -16.49 -7.52 20.57
N GLY A 298 -16.41 -6.56 19.62
CA GLY A 298 -17.10 -5.28 19.69
C GLY A 298 -16.35 -4.16 20.43
N GLN A 299 -15.11 -4.37 20.88
CA GLN A 299 -14.25 -3.32 21.44
C GLN A 299 -13.77 -2.33 20.37
N ILE A 300 -13.55 -2.80 19.14
CA ILE A 300 -13.38 -1.93 17.98
C ILE A 300 -14.71 -1.85 17.27
N ALA A 301 -15.19 -0.63 16.98
CA ALA A 301 -16.48 -0.40 16.35
C ALA A 301 -16.43 -0.57 14.82
N ALA A 302 -15.33 -0.16 14.20
CA ALA A 302 -15.08 -0.31 12.76
C ALA A 302 -13.59 -0.24 12.44
N LEU A 303 -13.20 -0.79 11.29
CA LEU A 303 -11.86 -0.70 10.73
C LEU A 303 -11.92 -0.16 9.29
N LEU A 304 -10.98 0.74 8.95
CA LEU A 304 -10.75 1.16 7.58
C LEU A 304 -9.62 0.32 6.98
N CYS A 305 -9.91 -0.44 5.93
CA CYS A 305 -8.98 -1.41 5.35
C CYS A 305 -8.53 -0.95 3.97
N GLN A 306 -7.22 -1.09 3.69
CA GLN A 306 -6.53 -0.51 2.53
C GLN A 306 -6.16 -1.55 1.45
N ARG A 307 -6.58 -2.80 1.58
CA ARG A 307 -6.26 -3.93 0.68
C ARG A 307 -4.74 -4.07 0.46
N PRO A 308 -3.97 -4.32 1.50
CA PRO A 308 -2.51 -4.41 1.43
C PRO A 308 -2.02 -5.51 0.48
N GLU A 309 -2.70 -6.66 0.40
CA GLU A 309 -2.37 -7.75 -0.51
C GLU A 309 -2.45 -7.30 -1.98
N LEU A 310 -3.48 -6.54 -2.31
CA LEU A 310 -3.66 -6.04 -3.68
C LEU A 310 -2.58 -5.02 -4.05
N GLN A 311 -2.10 -4.23 -3.08
CA GLN A 311 -0.98 -3.31 -3.29
C GLN A 311 0.31 -4.08 -3.60
N GLY A 312 0.65 -5.09 -2.80
CA GLY A 312 1.81 -5.95 -3.01
C GLY A 312 1.75 -6.68 -4.35
N PHE A 313 0.61 -7.29 -4.66
CA PHE A 313 0.38 -8.00 -5.92
C PHE A 313 0.60 -7.07 -7.14
N ASN A 314 -0.03 -5.92 -7.13
CA ASN A 314 0.07 -4.96 -8.23
C ASN A 314 1.49 -4.38 -8.38
N ALA A 315 2.25 -4.23 -7.30
CA ALA A 315 3.62 -3.76 -7.37
C ALA A 315 4.53 -4.71 -8.17
N ILE A 316 4.46 -6.02 -7.93
CA ILE A 316 5.18 -7.03 -8.73
C ILE A 316 4.71 -7.00 -10.20
N LYS A 317 3.39 -6.99 -10.43
CA LYS A 317 2.81 -6.92 -11.77
C LYS A 317 3.28 -5.68 -12.54
N SER A 318 3.35 -4.54 -11.88
CA SER A 318 3.87 -3.27 -12.44
C SER A 318 5.32 -3.40 -12.89
N ILE A 319 6.18 -3.96 -12.04
CA ILE A 319 7.61 -4.20 -12.36
C ILE A 319 7.76 -5.14 -13.57
N ILE A 320 6.99 -6.23 -13.61
CA ILE A 320 6.98 -7.16 -14.73
C ILE A 320 6.56 -6.43 -16.02
N ASN A 321 5.50 -5.65 -15.97
CA ASN A 321 5.02 -4.85 -17.11
C ASN A 321 6.10 -3.89 -17.62
N LYS A 322 6.85 -3.26 -16.70
CA LYS A 322 7.95 -2.37 -17.03
C LYS A 322 9.12 -3.11 -17.68
N LEU A 323 9.62 -4.15 -17.02
CA LEU A 323 10.89 -4.76 -17.38
C LEU A 323 10.78 -5.70 -18.58
N LEU A 324 9.68 -6.46 -18.69
CA LEU A 324 9.52 -7.44 -19.75
C LEU A 324 8.79 -6.89 -20.99
N TYR A 325 7.76 -6.09 -20.74
CA TYR A 325 6.88 -5.66 -21.83
C TYR A 325 7.06 -4.20 -22.22
N ASN A 326 7.84 -3.45 -21.42
CA ASN A 326 8.04 -2.01 -21.60
C ASN A 326 6.73 -1.26 -21.88
N LEU A 327 5.65 -1.69 -21.19
CA LEU A 327 4.34 -1.08 -21.35
C LEU A 327 4.37 0.36 -20.85
N PRO A 328 3.67 1.28 -21.50
CA PRO A 328 3.56 2.63 -20.99
C PRO A 328 2.74 2.64 -19.70
N VAL A 329 3.13 3.50 -18.77
CA VAL A 329 2.35 3.76 -17.54
C VAL A 329 1.04 4.45 -17.95
N GLN A 330 -0.09 3.86 -17.60
CA GLN A 330 -1.40 4.48 -17.81
C GLN A 330 -1.71 5.50 -16.72
N GLN A 331 -1.34 5.19 -15.50
CA GLN A 331 -1.54 6.03 -14.32
C GLN A 331 -0.41 5.80 -13.31
N VAL A 332 0.31 6.86 -12.95
CA VAL A 332 1.41 6.76 -11.97
C VAL A 332 0.88 6.48 -10.56
N HIS A 333 -0.20 7.15 -10.17
CA HIS A 333 -0.80 7.02 -8.84
C HIS A 333 -2.07 6.17 -8.91
N ASN A 334 -1.98 4.92 -8.47
CA ASN A 334 -3.08 3.96 -8.44
C ASN A 334 -3.71 3.93 -7.05
N LEU A 335 -4.91 4.51 -6.92
CA LEU A 335 -5.63 4.53 -5.65
C LEU A 335 -6.37 3.22 -5.43
N MET A 336 -6.08 2.59 -4.29
CA MET A 336 -6.80 1.41 -3.82
C MET A 336 -8.10 1.82 -3.13
N PRO A 337 -9.16 0.99 -3.24
CA PRO A 337 -10.38 1.21 -2.50
C PRO A 337 -10.15 1.19 -0.99
N ILE A 338 -10.98 1.95 -0.27
CA ILE A 338 -11.05 1.92 1.19
C ILE A 338 -12.29 1.11 1.56
N ASP A 339 -12.11 0.00 2.25
CA ASP A 339 -13.22 -0.78 2.80
C ASP A 339 -13.49 -0.36 4.24
N VAL A 340 -14.78 -0.22 4.60
CA VAL A 340 -15.19 -0.04 5.99
C VAL A 340 -15.71 -1.38 6.50
N VAL A 341 -15.01 -1.95 7.46
CA VAL A 341 -15.33 -3.26 8.02
C VAL A 341 -15.92 -3.09 9.42
N PHE A 342 -17.14 -3.58 9.56
CA PHE A 342 -17.85 -3.75 10.81
C PHE A 342 -17.91 -5.24 11.19
N LYS A 343 -18.28 -5.56 12.41
CA LYS A 343 -18.49 -6.94 12.83
C LYS A 343 -19.44 -7.71 11.89
N GLU A 344 -20.48 -7.05 11.41
CA GLU A 344 -21.55 -7.64 10.60
C GLU A 344 -21.10 -8.03 9.19
N ASN A 345 -20.16 -7.30 8.60
CA ASN A 345 -19.62 -7.63 7.26
C ASN A 345 -18.26 -8.32 7.31
N LEU A 346 -17.69 -8.51 8.49
CA LEU A 346 -16.40 -9.19 8.70
C LEU A 346 -16.32 -10.60 8.08
N PRO A 347 -17.38 -11.44 8.11
CA PRO A 347 -17.33 -12.78 7.51
C PRO A 347 -17.06 -12.80 6.00
N PHE A 348 -17.23 -11.66 5.29
CA PHE A 348 -16.92 -11.55 3.87
C PHE A 348 -15.44 -11.25 3.58
N TYR A 349 -14.64 -10.97 4.62
CA TYR A 349 -13.21 -10.73 4.53
C TYR A 349 -12.46 -11.98 5.01
N LYS A 350 -11.56 -12.50 4.16
CA LYS A 350 -10.74 -13.66 4.52
C LYS A 350 -9.88 -13.34 5.75
N GLU A 351 -9.50 -14.38 6.50
CA GLU A 351 -8.44 -14.27 7.48
C GLU A 351 -7.12 -14.02 6.75
N ILE A 352 -6.35 -13.06 7.27
CA ILE A 352 -5.02 -12.69 6.76
C ILE A 352 -3.98 -13.60 7.43
#